data_269529c22059c57a7c9e15302a4bacec
#
_entry.id   269529c22059c57a7c9e15302a4bacec
#
_cell.length_a   1.000
_cell.length_b   1.000
_cell.length_c   1.000
_cell.angle_alpha   90.00
_cell.angle_beta   90.00
_cell.angle_gamma   90.00
#
_symmetry.space_group_name_H-M   'P 1'
#
loop_
_entity.id
_entity.type
_entity.pdbx_description
1 polymer ?
#
loop_
_entity_poly.entity_id
_entity_poly.type
_entity_poly.pdbx_seq_one_letter_code
_entity_poly.pdbx_strand_id
1 'polypeptide(L)'
;MATFARIGSTIGANIVGVAIMPIVLFFSMTNNSGSGDKSGWFWFAFIVALIGVITSIAVGIGTREVESKIRDNNEKTSLKQVFKVLGQNDQLMWLSLGYWFYGLGINTLNALQLYYFTFILGDSGKYSILYGLNTVVGLVSVSLFPTLADKFNRKRLFYGCIAVMLGGIGIFSIAGTSLPIILTAAELFFIPQPLVFLVVFMIISDSVEYGQWKTGHRDESLTLSVRPLIDKLGGAMSNWLVSTIAVAAGMTTGASASTITTHQQSIFKLSMFGFPAATMLIGAFIVARKITLTEARHAKIVEELEHRFSVATSENEVKANVVSLVTPTTGYLVDLSSVNDEHFASGSMGKGFAIKPTDGVVFAPISGTIRQILPTRHAVGIESEDGVIVLIHVGIGTVKLNGEGFISYVEQGDRVEVGQKLLEFWSPIIEKNGLDDTVLVTVTNSEKFSAFHLEQKVGEKVEALSEVITFKKGE
;
A
#
# COMPACT_ATOMS: atom_id res chain seq x y z
N MET A 1 -1.12 -10.84 14.50
CA MET A 1 -0.34 -9.75 15.16
C MET A 1 -1.18 -8.52 15.49
N ALA A 2 -1.97 -7.95 14.58
CA ALA A 2 -2.79 -6.76 14.86
C ALA A 2 -3.75 -6.92 16.07
N THR A 3 -4.36 -8.08 16.23
CA THR A 3 -5.27 -8.38 17.36
C THR A 3 -4.55 -8.34 18.71
N PHE A 4 -3.35 -8.93 18.81
CA PHE A 4 -2.56 -8.90 20.05
C PHE A 4 -2.10 -7.47 20.40
N ALA A 5 -1.66 -6.71 19.41
CA ALA A 5 -1.29 -5.31 19.61
C ALA A 5 -2.50 -4.48 20.10
N ARG A 6 -3.70 -4.75 19.59
CA ARG A 6 -4.93 -4.06 20.00
C ARG A 6 -5.34 -4.44 21.42
N ILE A 7 -5.28 -5.72 21.78
CA ILE A 7 -5.55 -6.18 23.16
C ILE A 7 -4.58 -5.52 24.12
N GLY A 8 -3.27 -5.55 23.84
CA GLY A 8 -2.25 -4.90 24.65
C GLY A 8 -2.48 -3.39 24.81
N SER A 9 -2.80 -2.68 23.72
CA SER A 9 -3.13 -1.26 23.76
C SER A 9 -4.36 -0.95 24.61
N THR A 10 -5.41 -1.77 24.51
CA THR A 10 -6.65 -1.60 25.29
C THR A 10 -6.37 -1.82 26.79
N ILE A 11 -5.66 -2.90 27.14
CA ILE A 11 -5.29 -3.19 28.53
C ILE A 11 -4.43 -2.04 29.08
N GLY A 12 -3.40 -1.61 28.36
CA GLY A 12 -2.52 -0.52 28.80
C GLY A 12 -3.26 0.79 29.03
N ALA A 13 -4.12 1.19 28.10
CA ALA A 13 -4.93 2.42 28.23
C ALA A 13 -5.85 2.38 29.46
N ASN A 14 -6.48 1.24 29.72
CA ASN A 14 -7.36 1.08 30.86
C ASN A 14 -6.61 1.01 32.20
N ILE A 15 -5.44 0.37 32.26
CA ILE A 15 -4.56 0.37 33.46
C ILE A 15 -4.20 1.81 33.81
N VAL A 16 -3.76 2.61 32.82
CA VAL A 16 -3.45 4.02 33.04
C VAL A 16 -4.69 4.78 33.54
N GLY A 17 -5.86 4.56 32.92
CA GLY A 17 -7.11 5.19 33.33
C GLY A 17 -7.53 4.86 34.77
N VAL A 18 -7.42 3.59 35.18
CA VAL A 18 -7.68 3.17 36.57
C VAL A 18 -6.68 3.80 37.53
N ALA A 19 -5.41 3.90 37.15
CA ALA A 19 -4.32 4.39 37.98
C ALA A 19 -4.29 5.92 38.16
N ILE A 20 -4.97 6.70 37.29
CA ILE A 20 -4.96 8.18 37.32
C ILE A 20 -5.21 8.70 38.72
N MET A 21 -6.43 8.51 39.25
CA MET A 21 -6.82 9.11 40.52
C MET A 21 -6.10 8.51 41.74
N PRO A 22 -5.88 7.19 41.86
CA PRO A 22 -5.06 6.62 42.93
C PRO A 22 -3.66 7.22 43.01
N ILE A 23 -2.98 7.38 41.87
CA ILE A 23 -1.62 7.97 41.84
C ILE A 23 -1.67 9.46 42.16
N VAL A 24 -2.57 10.22 41.53
CA VAL A 24 -2.72 11.67 41.79
C VAL A 24 -3.00 11.93 43.25
N LEU A 25 -3.92 11.19 43.86
CA LEU A 25 -4.29 11.36 45.28
C LEU A 25 -3.15 10.93 46.22
N PHE A 26 -2.42 9.85 45.90
CA PHE A 26 -1.28 9.37 46.70
C PHE A 26 -0.16 10.42 46.80
N PHE A 27 0.13 11.09 45.70
CA PHE A 27 1.17 12.15 45.64
C PHE A 27 0.65 13.57 45.88
N SER A 28 -0.65 13.71 46.21
CA SER A 28 -1.27 14.99 46.52
C SER A 28 -0.79 15.49 47.89
N MET A 29 -0.33 16.73 47.95
CA MET A 29 0.13 17.40 49.19
C MET A 29 -1.02 18.17 49.88
N THR A 30 -2.19 18.24 49.25
CA THR A 30 -3.33 18.99 49.73
C THR A 30 -4.56 18.07 49.83
N ASN A 31 -5.43 18.28 50.84
CA ASN A 31 -6.68 17.54 51.00
C ASN A 31 -7.75 17.91 49.94
N ASN A 32 -7.35 18.39 48.79
CA ASN A 32 -8.22 18.97 47.76
C ASN A 32 -8.68 17.95 46.71
N SER A 33 -9.01 16.74 47.09
CA SER A 33 -9.57 15.69 46.19
C SER A 33 -8.83 15.49 44.87
N GLY A 34 -7.56 15.88 44.77
CA GLY A 34 -6.67 15.71 43.63
C GLY A 34 -6.86 16.67 42.46
N SER A 35 -7.97 17.37 42.36
CA SER A 35 -8.28 18.18 41.14
C SER A 35 -7.45 19.44 40.96
N GLY A 36 -6.88 19.98 42.02
CA GLY A 36 -6.04 21.20 41.97
C GLY A 36 -4.58 20.97 42.33
N ASP A 37 -4.16 19.76 42.64
CA ASP A 37 -2.85 19.46 43.16
C ASP A 37 -1.82 19.25 42.04
N LYS A 38 -0.94 20.26 41.85
CA LYS A 38 0.13 20.20 40.85
C LYS A 38 1.11 19.05 41.13
N SER A 39 1.36 18.67 42.39
CA SER A 39 2.29 17.59 42.74
C SER A 39 1.76 16.24 42.29
N GLY A 40 0.51 15.93 42.60
CA GLY A 40 -0.12 14.67 42.20
C GLY A 40 -0.11 14.48 40.67
N TRP A 41 -0.53 15.52 39.93
CA TRP A 41 -0.53 15.48 38.47
C TRP A 41 0.89 15.41 37.87
N PHE A 42 1.87 16.06 38.47
CA PHE A 42 3.28 15.98 38.04
C PHE A 42 3.80 14.55 38.15
N TRP A 43 3.62 13.91 39.32
CA TRP A 43 4.11 12.55 39.52
C TRP A 43 3.40 11.53 38.65
N PHE A 44 2.08 11.68 38.44
CA PHE A 44 1.36 10.83 37.50
C PHE A 44 1.94 10.96 36.08
N ALA A 45 2.09 12.18 35.57
CA ALA A 45 2.65 12.42 34.23
C ALA A 45 4.09 11.89 34.12
N PHE A 46 4.92 12.08 35.14
CA PHE A 46 6.29 11.59 35.17
C PHE A 46 6.37 10.05 35.10
N ILE A 47 5.57 9.35 35.89
CA ILE A 47 5.53 7.86 35.90
C ILE A 47 5.09 7.33 34.55
N VAL A 48 4.02 7.88 33.97
CA VAL A 48 3.52 7.45 32.66
C VAL A 48 4.54 7.74 31.56
N ALA A 49 5.18 8.90 31.57
CA ALA A 49 6.22 9.24 30.61
C ALA A 49 7.44 8.31 30.73
N LEU A 50 7.86 7.98 31.94
CA LEU A 50 8.98 7.08 32.22
C LEU A 50 8.68 5.65 31.67
N ILE A 51 7.48 5.13 31.93
CA ILE A 51 7.03 3.84 31.38
C ILE A 51 7.06 3.91 29.84
N GLY A 52 6.55 5.00 29.25
CA GLY A 52 6.53 5.21 27.81
C GLY A 52 7.93 5.19 27.19
N VAL A 53 8.89 5.85 27.83
CA VAL A 53 10.31 5.85 27.38
C VAL A 53 10.92 4.46 27.48
N ILE A 54 10.75 3.76 28.62
CA ILE A 54 11.29 2.42 28.82
C ILE A 54 10.73 1.43 27.79
N THR A 55 9.42 1.45 27.58
CA THR A 55 8.77 0.55 26.61
C THR A 55 9.19 0.85 25.17
N SER A 56 9.35 2.14 24.81
CA SER A 56 9.84 2.54 23.49
C SER A 56 11.27 2.08 23.23
N ILE A 57 12.15 2.20 24.24
CA ILE A 57 13.53 1.68 24.17
C ILE A 57 13.52 0.15 24.04
N ALA A 58 12.69 -0.54 24.84
CA ALA A 58 12.58 -1.99 24.78
C ALA A 58 12.13 -2.49 23.40
N VAL A 59 11.18 -1.80 22.75
CA VAL A 59 10.77 -2.08 21.37
C VAL A 59 11.93 -1.83 20.41
N GLY A 60 12.62 -0.68 20.53
CA GLY A 60 13.74 -0.35 19.64
C GLY A 60 14.90 -1.34 19.70
N ILE A 61 15.20 -1.90 20.90
CA ILE A 61 16.24 -2.91 21.07
C ILE A 61 15.75 -4.31 20.67
N GLY A 62 14.47 -4.62 20.93
CA GLY A 62 13.91 -5.96 20.74
C GLY A 62 13.45 -6.27 19.31
N THR A 63 13.27 -5.24 18.46
CA THR A 63 12.83 -5.42 17.05
C THR A 63 14.02 -5.30 16.11
N ARG A 64 14.23 -6.33 15.28
CA ARG A 64 15.17 -6.27 14.15
C ARG A 64 14.35 -6.01 12.87
N GLU A 65 14.68 -4.94 12.19
CA GLU A 65 14.13 -4.67 10.87
C GLU A 65 14.81 -5.58 9.84
N VAL A 66 14.01 -6.34 9.08
CA VAL A 66 14.52 -7.15 7.97
C VAL A 66 14.53 -6.25 6.74
N GLU A 67 15.73 -5.87 6.29
CA GLU A 67 15.92 -5.16 5.04
C GLU A 67 15.48 -6.06 3.89
N SER A 68 14.53 -5.61 3.09
CA SER A 68 14.13 -6.26 1.85
C SER A 68 14.27 -5.27 0.70
N LYS A 69 14.86 -5.72 -0.42
CA LYS A 69 15.02 -4.92 -1.65
C LYS A 69 13.70 -4.35 -2.20
N ILE A 70 12.57 -4.96 -1.83
CA ILE A 70 11.21 -4.48 -2.17
C ILE A 70 10.87 -3.21 -1.40
N ARG A 71 11.49 -2.99 -0.24
CA ARG A 71 11.24 -1.85 0.66
C ARG A 71 12.09 -0.63 0.33
N ASP A 72 13.22 -0.81 -0.34
CA ASP A 72 14.16 0.26 -0.72
C ASP A 72 13.61 1.20 -1.80
N ASN A 73 12.55 0.79 -2.50
CA ASN A 73 11.87 1.58 -3.53
C ASN A 73 10.75 2.48 -2.97
N ASN A 74 10.75 2.77 -1.67
CA ASN A 74 9.76 3.64 -1.07
C ASN A 74 10.05 5.11 -1.43
N GLU A 75 9.28 5.66 -2.36
CA GLU A 75 9.17 7.10 -2.54
C GLU A 75 8.84 7.75 -1.18
N LYS A 76 9.60 8.77 -0.80
CA LYS A 76 9.38 9.52 0.45
C LYS A 76 7.96 10.07 0.46
N THR A 77 7.10 9.47 1.26
CA THR A 77 5.71 9.89 1.43
C THR A 77 5.65 11.30 2.01
N SER A 78 5.14 12.24 1.26
CA SER A 78 4.91 13.62 1.70
C SER A 78 3.47 13.82 2.16
N LEU A 79 3.22 14.77 3.08
CA LEU A 79 1.85 15.15 3.46
C LEU A 79 0.99 15.52 2.23
N LYS A 80 1.60 16.12 1.22
CA LYS A 80 0.93 16.44 -0.04
C LYS A 80 0.40 15.21 -0.77
N GLN A 81 1.15 14.10 -0.75
CA GLN A 81 0.71 12.82 -1.33
C GLN A 81 -0.47 12.23 -0.55
N VAL A 82 -0.46 12.29 0.79
CA VAL A 82 -1.60 11.84 1.62
C VAL A 82 -2.87 12.59 1.24
N PHE A 83 -2.82 13.92 1.13
CA PHE A 83 -3.98 14.72 0.72
C PHE A 83 -4.40 14.47 -0.73
N LYS A 84 -3.46 14.17 -1.63
CA LYS A 84 -3.74 13.79 -3.02
C LYS A 84 -4.52 12.47 -3.07
N VAL A 85 -4.06 11.43 -2.36
CA VAL A 85 -4.73 10.13 -2.28
C VAL A 85 -6.13 10.26 -1.67
N LEU A 86 -6.27 11.04 -0.58
CA LEU A 86 -7.56 11.36 0.01
C LEU A 86 -8.52 12.02 -1.00
N GLY A 87 -8.03 13.00 -1.77
CA GLY A 87 -8.85 13.72 -2.76
C GLY A 87 -9.24 12.86 -3.97
N GLN A 88 -8.43 11.87 -4.33
CA GLN A 88 -8.72 10.93 -5.42
C GLN A 88 -9.71 9.83 -5.00
N ASN A 89 -9.71 9.44 -3.72
CA ASN A 89 -10.57 8.42 -3.15
C ASN A 89 -11.72 9.07 -2.36
N ASP A 90 -12.83 9.35 -3.03
CA ASP A 90 -13.98 10.04 -2.43
C ASP A 90 -14.62 9.24 -1.28
N GLN A 91 -14.60 7.90 -1.31
CA GLN A 91 -15.13 7.09 -0.21
C GLN A 91 -14.26 7.25 1.04
N LEU A 92 -12.94 7.20 0.89
CA LEU A 92 -12.00 7.43 1.98
C LEU A 92 -12.13 8.87 2.53
N MET A 93 -12.25 9.88 1.66
CA MET A 93 -12.38 11.27 2.05
C MET A 93 -13.63 11.51 2.91
N TRP A 94 -14.80 11.04 2.45
CA TRP A 94 -16.05 11.24 3.18
C TRP A 94 -16.12 10.41 4.45
N LEU A 95 -15.59 9.18 4.44
CA LEU A 95 -15.47 8.37 5.64
C LEU A 95 -14.58 9.06 6.69
N SER A 96 -13.45 9.60 6.25
CA SER A 96 -12.50 10.32 7.08
C SER A 96 -13.13 11.53 7.76
N LEU A 97 -13.89 12.31 7.00
CA LEU A 97 -14.59 13.47 7.54
C LEU A 97 -15.69 13.06 8.54
N GLY A 98 -16.48 12.04 8.20
CA GLY A 98 -17.51 11.52 9.11
C GLY A 98 -16.92 10.95 10.40
N TYR A 99 -15.84 10.20 10.28
CA TYR A 99 -15.13 9.63 11.43
C TYR A 99 -14.43 10.70 12.28
N TRP A 100 -13.93 11.77 11.68
CA TRP A 100 -13.37 12.89 12.42
C TRP A 100 -14.40 13.57 13.33
N PHE A 101 -15.60 13.89 12.80
CA PHE A 101 -16.70 14.43 13.61
C PHE A 101 -17.13 13.49 14.74
N TYR A 102 -17.21 12.20 14.46
CA TYR A 102 -17.48 11.17 15.47
C TYR A 102 -16.39 11.14 16.55
N GLY A 103 -15.11 11.10 16.15
CA GLY A 103 -13.97 11.07 17.07
C GLY A 103 -13.86 12.33 17.92
N LEU A 104 -14.17 13.50 17.34
CA LEU A 104 -14.20 14.76 18.08
C LEU A 104 -15.23 14.71 19.23
N GLY A 105 -16.43 14.19 18.96
CA GLY A 105 -17.46 14.02 19.98
C GLY A 105 -17.05 13.05 21.08
N ILE A 106 -16.55 11.87 20.71
CA ILE A 106 -16.11 10.84 21.68
C ILE A 106 -14.99 11.37 22.56
N ASN A 107 -13.92 11.91 21.99
CA ASN A 107 -12.78 12.36 22.75
C ASN A 107 -13.16 13.50 23.71
N THR A 108 -14.02 14.42 23.26
CA THR A 108 -14.50 15.50 24.09
C THR A 108 -15.33 14.98 25.28
N LEU A 109 -16.28 14.08 25.05
CA LEU A 109 -17.11 13.53 26.14
C LEU A 109 -16.27 12.70 27.11
N ASN A 110 -15.40 11.83 26.61
CA ASN A 110 -14.53 11.00 27.46
C ASN A 110 -13.63 11.85 28.36
N ALA A 111 -13.06 12.94 27.84
CA ALA A 111 -12.22 13.85 28.63
C ALA A 111 -13.03 14.64 29.66
N LEU A 112 -14.26 15.07 29.33
CA LEU A 112 -15.12 15.79 30.25
C LEU A 112 -15.73 14.93 31.35
N GLN A 113 -15.72 13.60 31.24
CA GLN A 113 -16.21 12.70 32.31
C GLN A 113 -15.48 12.94 33.62
N LEU A 114 -14.15 13.12 33.62
CA LEU A 114 -13.41 13.39 34.85
C LEU A 114 -13.88 14.70 35.52
N TYR A 115 -14.16 15.74 34.73
CA TYR A 115 -14.74 16.99 35.26
C TYR A 115 -16.13 16.79 35.85
N TYR A 116 -16.96 15.92 35.26
CA TYR A 116 -18.26 15.57 35.78
C TYR A 116 -18.16 14.90 37.16
N PHE A 117 -17.27 13.91 37.29
CA PHE A 117 -17.02 13.23 38.58
C PHE A 117 -16.45 14.19 39.60
N THR A 118 -15.60 15.11 39.25
CA THR A 118 -14.96 16.08 40.15
C THR A 118 -15.94 17.16 40.60
N PHE A 119 -16.64 17.80 39.65
CA PHE A 119 -17.39 19.05 39.94
C PHE A 119 -18.89 18.89 40.01
N ILE A 120 -19.47 17.83 39.43
CA ILE A 120 -20.91 17.57 39.49
C ILE A 120 -21.22 16.50 40.54
N LEU A 121 -20.51 15.37 40.48
CA LEU A 121 -20.66 14.29 41.47
C LEU A 121 -19.97 14.63 42.81
N GLY A 122 -18.91 15.45 42.78
CA GLY A 122 -18.13 15.85 43.94
C GLY A 122 -17.14 14.80 44.44
N ASP A 123 -16.88 13.72 43.70
CA ASP A 123 -15.98 12.63 44.06
C ASP A 123 -15.23 12.10 42.87
N SER A 124 -14.03 12.65 42.66
CA SER A 124 -13.15 12.25 41.56
C SER A 124 -12.58 10.82 41.69
N GLY A 125 -12.51 10.27 42.92
CA GLY A 125 -12.02 8.90 43.15
C GLY A 125 -12.91 7.85 42.50
N LYS A 126 -14.22 8.12 42.40
CA LYS A 126 -15.16 7.21 41.72
C LYS A 126 -14.95 7.08 40.21
N TYR A 127 -14.18 7.98 39.60
CA TYR A 127 -13.78 7.89 38.18
C TYR A 127 -13.00 6.62 37.88
N SER A 128 -12.19 6.15 38.82
CA SER A 128 -11.44 4.89 38.67
C SER A 128 -12.33 3.66 38.54
N ILE A 129 -13.54 3.71 39.18
CA ILE A 129 -14.55 2.64 39.06
C ILE A 129 -15.02 2.53 37.61
N LEU A 130 -15.31 3.65 36.95
CA LEU A 130 -15.73 3.69 35.57
C LEU A 130 -14.67 3.05 34.65
N TYR A 131 -13.39 3.39 34.83
CA TYR A 131 -12.32 2.80 34.00
C TYR A 131 -12.10 1.31 34.28
N GLY A 132 -12.32 0.87 35.51
CA GLY A 132 -12.31 -0.55 35.85
C GLY A 132 -13.41 -1.32 35.12
N LEU A 133 -14.63 -0.77 35.09
CA LEU A 133 -15.74 -1.32 34.29
C LEU A 133 -15.44 -1.30 32.79
N ASN A 134 -14.99 -0.17 32.25
CA ASN A 134 -14.61 -0.04 30.83
C ASN A 134 -13.64 -1.12 30.39
N THR A 135 -12.72 -1.57 31.26
CA THR A 135 -11.76 -2.64 30.93
C THR A 135 -12.48 -3.95 30.62
N VAL A 136 -13.38 -4.37 31.49
CA VAL A 136 -14.12 -5.64 31.34
C VAL A 136 -15.09 -5.54 30.18
N VAL A 137 -15.86 -4.47 30.14
CA VAL A 137 -16.88 -4.22 29.11
C VAL A 137 -16.28 -4.06 27.73
N GLY A 138 -15.12 -3.38 27.62
CA GLY A 138 -14.40 -3.22 26.36
C GLY A 138 -13.90 -4.54 25.78
N LEU A 139 -13.40 -5.45 26.61
CA LEU A 139 -12.99 -6.80 26.18
C LEU A 139 -14.18 -7.61 25.66
N VAL A 140 -15.31 -7.56 26.38
CA VAL A 140 -16.55 -8.22 25.94
C VAL A 140 -17.04 -7.62 24.62
N SER A 141 -17.07 -6.30 24.50
CA SER A 141 -17.50 -5.61 23.28
C SER A 141 -16.68 -6.02 22.05
N VAL A 142 -15.35 -6.02 22.17
CA VAL A 142 -14.46 -6.45 21.06
C VAL A 142 -14.69 -7.91 20.68
N SER A 143 -14.90 -8.78 21.68
CA SER A 143 -15.15 -10.22 21.44
C SER A 143 -16.47 -10.49 20.74
N LEU A 144 -17.47 -9.62 20.91
CA LEU A 144 -18.78 -9.72 20.24
C LEU A 144 -18.74 -9.24 18.78
N PHE A 145 -17.69 -8.51 18.37
CA PHE A 145 -17.62 -7.88 17.06
C PHE A 145 -17.79 -8.86 15.89
N PRO A 146 -17.09 -10.02 15.82
CA PRO A 146 -17.26 -10.95 14.70
C PRO A 146 -18.72 -11.38 14.52
N THR A 147 -19.37 -11.79 15.61
CA THR A 147 -20.77 -12.24 15.58
C THR A 147 -21.73 -11.12 15.14
N LEU A 148 -21.47 -9.87 15.55
CA LEU A 148 -22.28 -8.73 15.15
C LEU A 148 -22.02 -8.33 13.70
N ALA A 149 -20.76 -8.41 13.23
CA ALA A 149 -20.37 -8.10 11.87
C ALA A 149 -20.95 -9.12 10.88
N ASP A 150 -21.04 -10.39 11.24
CA ASP A 150 -21.65 -11.43 10.42
C ASP A 150 -23.17 -11.28 10.33
N LYS A 151 -23.82 -10.85 11.44
CA LYS A 151 -25.27 -10.73 11.50
C LYS A 151 -25.80 -9.43 10.87
N PHE A 152 -25.06 -8.35 11.01
CA PHE A 152 -25.43 -7.01 10.56
C PHE A 152 -24.41 -6.50 9.54
N ASN A 153 -24.88 -5.89 8.46
CA ASN A 153 -23.96 -5.20 7.56
C ASN A 153 -23.28 -4.01 8.29
N ARG A 154 -22.08 -3.62 7.83
CA ARG A 154 -21.23 -2.61 8.47
C ARG A 154 -21.96 -1.30 8.75
N LYS A 155 -22.78 -0.81 7.80
CA LYS A 155 -23.55 0.42 7.98
C LYS A 155 -24.62 0.30 9.07
N ARG A 156 -25.37 -0.82 9.10
CA ARG A 156 -26.40 -1.03 10.14
C ARG A 156 -25.77 -1.12 11.51
N LEU A 157 -24.65 -1.83 11.61
CA LEU A 157 -23.88 -1.93 12.86
C LEU A 157 -23.40 -0.55 13.33
N PHE A 158 -22.84 0.25 12.39
CA PHE A 158 -22.40 1.62 12.69
C PHE A 158 -23.55 2.47 13.26
N TYR A 159 -24.72 2.50 12.61
CA TYR A 159 -25.85 3.30 13.10
C TYR A 159 -26.44 2.77 14.39
N GLY A 160 -26.50 1.46 14.56
CA GLY A 160 -26.91 0.85 15.83
C GLY A 160 -26.01 1.30 16.98
N CYS A 161 -24.70 1.29 16.75
CA CYS A 161 -23.72 1.78 17.72
C CYS A 161 -23.94 3.27 18.06
N ILE A 162 -24.10 4.12 17.04
CA ILE A 162 -24.38 5.56 17.27
C ILE A 162 -25.69 5.77 18.05
N ALA A 163 -26.74 5.02 17.72
CA ALA A 163 -28.01 5.13 18.44
C ALA A 163 -27.88 4.77 19.92
N VAL A 164 -27.17 3.67 20.25
CA VAL A 164 -26.89 3.28 21.64
C VAL A 164 -26.07 4.36 22.37
N MET A 165 -25.06 4.91 21.72
CA MET A 165 -24.21 5.98 22.29
C MET A 165 -25.04 7.24 22.59
N LEU A 166 -25.90 7.68 21.64
CA LEU A 166 -26.78 8.83 21.84
C LEU A 166 -27.79 8.57 22.98
N GLY A 167 -28.31 7.34 23.10
CA GLY A 167 -29.13 6.92 24.23
C GLY A 167 -28.37 7.03 25.56
N GLY A 168 -27.08 6.58 25.57
CA GLY A 168 -26.20 6.73 26.72
C GLY A 168 -25.98 8.21 27.09
N ILE A 169 -25.71 9.09 26.12
CA ILE A 169 -25.61 10.54 26.35
C ILE A 169 -26.91 11.10 26.96
N GLY A 170 -28.07 10.71 26.41
CA GLY A 170 -29.38 11.16 26.92
C GLY A 170 -29.59 10.76 28.38
N ILE A 171 -29.35 9.49 28.74
CA ILE A 171 -29.45 9.00 30.11
C ILE A 171 -28.43 9.71 31.01
N PHE A 172 -27.19 9.91 30.55
CA PHE A 172 -26.16 10.58 31.33
C PHE A 172 -26.54 12.05 31.63
N SER A 173 -27.17 12.75 30.67
CA SER A 173 -27.58 14.14 30.85
C SER A 173 -28.54 14.38 31.98
N ILE A 174 -29.36 13.38 32.32
CA ILE A 174 -30.39 13.42 33.39
C ILE A 174 -29.96 12.68 34.68
N ALA A 175 -28.76 12.07 34.69
CA ALA A 175 -28.29 11.22 35.79
C ALA A 175 -28.07 11.97 37.12
N GLY A 176 -27.85 13.28 37.05
CA GLY A 176 -27.56 14.12 38.24
C GLY A 176 -26.31 13.60 38.98
N THR A 177 -26.51 13.28 40.28
CA THR A 177 -25.42 12.73 41.13
C THR A 177 -25.59 11.24 41.43
N SER A 178 -26.53 10.56 40.74
CA SER A 178 -26.75 9.12 40.94
C SER A 178 -25.64 8.30 40.28
N LEU A 179 -24.70 7.80 41.07
CA LEU A 179 -23.57 7.01 40.58
C LEU A 179 -23.98 5.80 39.71
N PRO A 180 -24.98 4.98 40.08
CA PRO A 180 -25.41 3.86 39.26
C PRO A 180 -25.91 4.29 37.88
N ILE A 181 -26.66 5.38 37.77
CA ILE A 181 -27.17 5.89 36.51
C ILE A 181 -26.01 6.47 35.67
N ILE A 182 -25.07 7.20 36.28
CA ILE A 182 -23.87 7.72 35.65
C ILE A 182 -23.05 6.57 35.03
N LEU A 183 -22.76 5.53 35.81
CA LEU A 183 -21.98 4.38 35.35
C LEU A 183 -22.71 3.64 34.21
N THR A 184 -24.00 3.34 34.37
CA THR A 184 -24.78 2.67 33.31
C THR A 184 -24.80 3.49 32.02
N ALA A 185 -24.99 4.79 32.09
CA ALA A 185 -25.02 5.69 30.93
C ALA A 185 -23.66 5.82 30.26
N ALA A 186 -22.60 5.91 31.07
CA ALA A 186 -21.24 5.96 30.57
C ALA A 186 -20.85 4.64 29.87
N GLU A 187 -21.24 3.48 30.38
CA GLU A 187 -21.03 2.19 29.73
C GLU A 187 -21.83 2.03 28.44
N LEU A 188 -23.08 2.47 28.37
CA LEU A 188 -23.85 2.51 27.13
C LEU A 188 -23.17 3.38 26.06
N PHE A 189 -22.49 4.42 26.47
CA PHE A 189 -21.69 5.25 25.58
C PHE A 189 -20.36 4.57 25.20
N PHE A 190 -19.76 3.80 26.09
CA PHE A 190 -18.45 3.17 25.90
C PHE A 190 -18.52 1.87 25.07
N ILE A 191 -19.50 0.98 25.35
CA ILE A 191 -19.63 -0.33 24.69
C ILE A 191 -19.51 -0.27 23.16
N PRO A 192 -20.17 0.68 22.46
CA PRO A 192 -20.12 0.71 21.01
C PRO A 192 -18.81 1.28 20.42
N GLN A 193 -17.99 1.97 21.22
CA GLN A 193 -16.79 2.64 20.69
C GLN A 193 -15.80 1.68 19.99
N PRO A 194 -15.42 0.53 20.59
CA PRO A 194 -14.56 -0.44 19.92
C PRO A 194 -15.19 -1.03 18.65
N LEU A 195 -16.51 -1.19 18.62
CA LEU A 195 -17.24 -1.72 17.47
C LEU A 195 -17.20 -0.73 16.29
N VAL A 196 -17.49 0.54 16.55
CA VAL A 196 -17.39 1.62 15.52
C VAL A 196 -15.98 1.71 14.98
N PHE A 197 -14.97 1.63 15.86
CA PHE A 197 -13.57 1.59 15.46
C PHE A 197 -13.29 0.48 14.45
N LEU A 198 -13.73 -0.76 14.73
CA LEU A 198 -13.51 -1.91 13.87
C LEU A 198 -14.28 -1.79 12.55
N VAL A 199 -15.54 -1.32 12.59
CA VAL A 199 -16.33 -1.06 11.37
C VAL A 199 -15.64 -0.04 10.47
N VAL A 200 -15.20 1.08 11.03
CA VAL A 200 -14.51 2.14 10.25
C VAL A 200 -13.21 1.61 9.70
N PHE A 201 -12.45 0.83 10.48
CA PHE A 201 -11.20 0.21 10.01
C PHE A 201 -11.44 -0.72 8.82
N MET A 202 -12.50 -1.54 8.85
CA MET A 202 -12.86 -2.40 7.71
C MET A 202 -13.22 -1.57 6.47
N ILE A 203 -14.02 -0.50 6.61
CA ILE A 203 -14.37 0.36 5.45
C ILE A 203 -13.13 1.08 4.89
N ILE A 204 -12.19 1.51 5.74
CA ILE A 204 -10.90 2.08 5.28
C ILE A 204 -10.09 1.03 4.53
N SER A 205 -10.03 -0.21 5.02
CA SER A 205 -9.36 -1.30 4.32
C SER A 205 -9.98 -1.54 2.94
N ASP A 206 -11.31 -1.62 2.83
CA ASP A 206 -12.00 -1.78 1.56
C ASP A 206 -11.80 -0.57 0.62
N SER A 207 -11.53 0.61 1.19
CA SER A 207 -11.24 1.81 0.41
C SER A 207 -9.88 1.73 -0.32
N VAL A 208 -9.01 0.78 0.04
CA VAL A 208 -7.76 0.51 -0.69
C VAL A 208 -8.09 -0.03 -2.08
N GLU A 209 -8.91 -1.10 -2.14
CA GLU A 209 -9.35 -1.71 -3.40
C GLU A 209 -10.21 -0.74 -4.22
N TYR A 210 -11.09 0.03 -3.56
CA TYR A 210 -11.85 1.07 -4.24
C TYR A 210 -10.95 2.15 -4.86
N GLY A 211 -9.91 2.58 -4.15
CA GLY A 211 -8.91 3.52 -4.65
C GLY A 211 -8.17 2.96 -5.86
N GLN A 212 -7.71 1.72 -5.78
CA GLN A 212 -7.03 1.01 -6.86
C GLN A 212 -7.94 0.84 -8.09
N TRP A 213 -9.20 0.46 -7.89
CA TRP A 213 -10.19 0.35 -8.97
C TRP A 213 -10.39 1.67 -9.71
N LYS A 214 -10.40 2.79 -8.97
CA LYS A 214 -10.67 4.13 -9.50
C LYS A 214 -9.47 4.79 -10.15
N THR A 215 -8.27 4.61 -9.59
CA THR A 215 -7.04 5.34 -9.99
C THR A 215 -6.05 4.47 -10.77
N GLY A 216 -6.20 3.15 -10.73
CA GLY A 216 -5.24 2.19 -11.26
C GLY A 216 -4.02 1.94 -10.36
N HIS A 217 -3.86 2.70 -9.27
CA HIS A 217 -2.72 2.57 -8.35
C HIS A 217 -3.17 2.09 -6.96
N ARG A 218 -2.39 1.18 -6.35
CA ARG A 218 -2.65 0.67 -5.00
C ARG A 218 -1.88 1.46 -3.96
N ASP A 219 -2.54 2.43 -3.33
CA ASP A 219 -1.98 3.29 -2.28
C ASP A 219 -2.35 2.79 -0.88
N GLU A 220 -2.03 1.52 -0.55
CA GLU A 220 -2.47 0.87 0.69
C GLU A 220 -1.91 1.56 1.94
N SER A 221 -0.60 1.78 2.00
CA SER A 221 0.05 2.40 3.17
C SER A 221 -0.45 3.82 3.42
N LEU A 222 -0.67 4.61 2.36
CA LEU A 222 -1.21 5.95 2.44
C LEU A 222 -2.67 5.94 2.92
N THR A 223 -3.50 5.07 2.36
CA THR A 223 -4.91 4.93 2.74
C THR A 223 -5.05 4.55 4.22
N LEU A 224 -4.28 3.59 4.70
CA LEU A 224 -4.31 3.15 6.10
C LEU A 224 -3.74 4.20 7.06
N SER A 225 -2.80 5.04 6.63
CA SER A 225 -2.20 6.10 7.44
C SER A 225 -3.13 7.28 7.70
N VAL A 226 -4.18 7.44 6.91
CA VAL A 226 -5.18 8.51 7.06
C VAL A 226 -5.88 8.44 8.40
N ARG A 227 -6.18 7.23 8.89
CA ARG A 227 -6.89 7.05 10.15
C ARG A 227 -6.10 7.55 11.37
N PRO A 228 -4.84 7.14 11.61
CA PRO A 228 -4.03 7.71 12.69
C PRO A 228 -3.90 9.23 12.62
N LEU A 229 -3.82 9.80 11.41
CA LEU A 229 -3.79 11.26 11.22
C LEU A 229 -5.09 11.90 11.76
N ILE A 230 -6.24 11.36 11.40
CA ILE A 230 -7.55 11.86 11.83
C ILE A 230 -7.72 11.72 13.35
N ASP A 231 -7.31 10.59 13.93
CA ASP A 231 -7.34 10.37 15.37
C ASP A 231 -6.51 11.43 16.11
N LYS A 232 -5.33 11.78 15.61
CA LYS A 232 -4.46 12.82 16.21
C LYS A 232 -5.03 14.22 16.06
N LEU A 233 -5.55 14.55 14.88
CA LEU A 233 -6.19 15.86 14.65
C LEU A 233 -7.46 16.03 15.53
N GLY A 234 -8.28 14.99 15.59
CA GLY A 234 -9.48 14.98 16.45
C GLY A 234 -9.14 15.11 17.93
N GLY A 235 -8.12 14.38 18.41
CA GLY A 235 -7.63 14.46 19.77
C GLY A 235 -7.09 15.86 20.15
N ALA A 236 -6.27 16.46 19.27
CA ALA A 236 -5.75 17.82 19.51
C ALA A 236 -6.87 18.85 19.61
N MET A 237 -7.84 18.80 18.69
CA MET A 237 -8.98 19.72 18.69
C MET A 237 -9.89 19.48 19.89
N SER A 238 -10.11 18.22 20.28
CA SER A 238 -10.87 17.86 21.48
C SER A 238 -10.24 18.43 22.76
N ASN A 239 -8.90 18.33 22.89
CA ASN A 239 -8.20 18.89 24.06
C ASN A 239 -8.37 20.42 24.18
N TRP A 240 -8.33 21.14 23.04
CA TRP A 240 -8.62 22.56 23.00
C TRP A 240 -10.05 22.85 23.43
N LEU A 241 -11.03 22.11 22.92
CA LEU A 241 -12.45 22.24 23.30
C LEU A 241 -12.69 21.97 24.78
N VAL A 242 -12.12 20.89 25.32
CA VAL A 242 -12.21 20.53 26.73
C VAL A 242 -11.70 21.64 27.62
N SER A 243 -10.53 22.20 27.29
CA SER A 243 -9.97 23.34 28.03
C SER A 243 -10.86 24.57 27.97
N THR A 244 -11.42 24.87 26.80
CA THR A 244 -12.33 26.02 26.61
C THR A 244 -13.64 25.81 27.41
N ILE A 245 -14.20 24.61 27.39
CA ILE A 245 -15.41 24.25 28.14
C ILE A 245 -15.15 24.34 29.65
N ALA A 246 -14.01 23.80 30.13
CA ALA A 246 -13.64 23.85 31.53
C ALA A 246 -13.51 25.28 32.04
N VAL A 247 -12.87 26.16 31.28
CA VAL A 247 -12.74 27.61 31.63
C VAL A 247 -14.11 28.29 31.62
N ALA A 248 -14.93 28.09 30.58
CA ALA A 248 -16.28 28.66 30.49
C ALA A 248 -17.20 28.24 31.61
N ALA A 249 -17.04 26.97 32.09
CA ALA A 249 -17.76 26.42 33.20
C ALA A 249 -17.15 26.76 34.59
N GLY A 250 -16.09 27.55 34.65
CA GLY A 250 -15.40 27.89 35.89
C GLY A 250 -14.69 26.72 36.58
N MET A 251 -14.50 25.60 35.90
CA MET A 251 -13.88 24.37 36.42
C MET A 251 -12.33 24.45 36.23
N THR A 252 -11.73 25.43 36.91
CA THR A 252 -10.28 25.72 36.79
C THR A 252 -9.55 25.41 38.10
N THR A 253 -8.25 25.66 38.12
CA THR A 253 -7.41 25.42 39.31
C THR A 253 -7.97 26.15 40.52
N GLY A 254 -8.18 25.43 41.65
CA GLY A 254 -8.73 25.94 42.89
C GLY A 254 -10.27 25.94 42.99
N ALA A 255 -10.97 25.59 41.89
CA ALA A 255 -12.40 25.38 41.93
C ALA A 255 -12.75 24.09 42.69
N SER A 256 -13.91 24.05 43.33
CA SER A 256 -14.48 22.85 43.97
C SER A 256 -15.94 22.68 43.55
N ALA A 257 -16.53 21.53 43.81
CA ALA A 257 -17.95 21.28 43.52
C ALA A 257 -18.89 22.30 44.16
N SER A 258 -18.53 22.84 45.34
CA SER A 258 -19.31 23.85 46.08
C SER A 258 -19.16 25.25 45.49
N THR A 259 -18.13 25.56 44.73
CA THR A 259 -17.87 26.90 44.11
C THR A 259 -18.52 27.05 42.75
N ILE A 260 -18.90 25.96 42.09
CA ILE A 260 -19.50 25.99 40.76
C ILE A 260 -20.97 26.37 40.82
N THR A 261 -21.34 27.49 40.20
CA THR A 261 -22.70 27.97 40.16
C THR A 261 -23.62 27.12 39.29
N THR A 262 -24.93 27.16 39.51
CA THR A 262 -25.92 26.44 38.67
C THR A 262 -25.83 26.82 37.20
N HIS A 263 -25.54 28.08 36.90
CA HIS A 263 -25.34 28.56 35.52
C HIS A 263 -24.11 27.88 34.88
N GLN A 264 -22.99 27.83 35.58
CA GLN A 264 -21.76 27.15 35.12
C GLN A 264 -21.95 25.66 34.92
N GLN A 265 -22.71 24.98 35.82
CA GLN A 265 -23.09 23.59 35.65
C GLN A 265 -23.95 23.37 34.39
N SER A 266 -24.86 24.31 34.09
CA SER A 266 -25.68 24.23 32.86
C SER A 266 -24.85 24.41 31.61
N ILE A 267 -23.88 25.35 31.56
CA ILE A 267 -22.94 25.51 30.47
C ILE A 267 -22.14 24.22 30.28
N PHE A 268 -21.59 23.67 31.36
CA PHE A 268 -20.83 22.43 31.33
C PHE A 268 -21.66 21.25 30.77
N LYS A 269 -22.85 21.00 31.32
CA LYS A 269 -23.73 19.91 30.89
C LYS A 269 -24.15 20.04 29.42
N LEU A 270 -24.54 21.26 28.99
CA LEU A 270 -24.91 21.52 27.61
C LEU A 270 -23.72 21.24 26.67
N SER A 271 -22.53 21.66 27.03
CA SER A 271 -21.31 21.44 26.26
C SER A 271 -20.90 19.98 26.28
N MET A 272 -20.92 19.30 27.43
CA MET A 272 -20.51 17.91 27.58
C MET A 272 -21.44 16.93 26.82
N PHE A 273 -22.73 17.20 26.77
CA PHE A 273 -23.70 16.30 26.15
C PHE A 273 -24.19 16.77 24.78
N GLY A 274 -24.43 18.07 24.61
CA GLY A 274 -24.97 18.65 23.38
C GLY A 274 -23.95 18.64 22.23
N PHE A 275 -22.71 19.07 22.50
CA PHE A 275 -21.68 19.12 21.47
C PHE A 275 -21.29 17.73 20.93
N PRO A 276 -20.97 16.72 21.76
CA PRO A 276 -20.70 15.37 21.27
C PRO A 276 -21.87 14.75 20.52
N ALA A 277 -23.09 14.91 21.01
CA ALA A 277 -24.27 14.40 20.32
C ALA A 277 -24.42 15.03 18.92
N ALA A 278 -24.25 16.35 18.80
CA ALA A 278 -24.33 17.05 17.52
C ALA A 278 -23.24 16.61 16.55
N THR A 279 -21.97 16.52 16.98
CA THR A 279 -20.87 16.09 16.12
C THR A 279 -21.01 14.62 15.69
N MET A 280 -21.46 13.74 16.57
CA MET A 280 -21.75 12.33 16.22
C MET A 280 -22.89 12.22 15.21
N LEU A 281 -23.96 13.01 15.33
CA LEU A 281 -25.04 13.07 14.36
C LEU A 281 -24.57 13.60 13.00
N ILE A 282 -23.71 14.63 12.98
CA ILE A 282 -23.10 15.15 11.74
C ILE A 282 -22.26 14.04 11.09
N GLY A 283 -21.41 13.38 11.86
CA GLY A 283 -20.59 12.27 11.37
C GLY A 283 -21.44 11.13 10.79
N ALA A 284 -22.47 10.71 11.52
CA ALA A 284 -23.40 9.69 11.05
C ALA A 284 -24.16 10.11 9.78
N PHE A 285 -24.58 11.36 9.67
CA PHE A 285 -25.23 11.91 8.48
C PHE A 285 -24.31 11.89 7.27
N ILE A 286 -23.03 12.27 7.44
CA ILE A 286 -22.03 12.21 6.35
C ILE A 286 -21.85 10.76 5.86
N VAL A 287 -21.67 9.82 6.79
CA VAL A 287 -21.54 8.39 6.45
C VAL A 287 -22.80 7.89 5.74
N ALA A 288 -24.00 8.29 6.19
CA ALA A 288 -25.26 7.88 5.58
C ALA A 288 -25.36 8.30 4.12
N ARG A 289 -25.00 9.55 3.82
CA ARG A 289 -25.23 10.17 2.51
C ARG A 289 -24.12 9.92 1.52
N LYS A 290 -22.87 9.80 2.00
CA LYS A 290 -21.70 9.83 1.13
C LYS A 290 -20.99 8.47 1.00
N ILE A 291 -21.09 7.60 1.97
CA ILE A 291 -20.49 6.27 1.88
C ILE A 291 -21.41 5.34 1.11
N THR A 292 -21.02 5.01 -0.12
CA THR A 292 -21.72 4.08 -1.00
C THR A 292 -21.01 2.73 -1.10
N LEU A 293 -19.81 2.61 -0.53
CA LEU A 293 -19.04 1.39 -0.49
C LEU A 293 -19.66 0.42 0.53
N THR A 294 -20.51 -0.46 0.01
CA THR A 294 -21.12 -1.57 0.76
C THR A 294 -20.31 -2.85 0.52
N GLU A 295 -20.51 -3.87 1.36
CA GLU A 295 -19.86 -5.18 1.22
C GLU A 295 -20.09 -5.78 -0.18
N ALA A 296 -21.32 -5.70 -0.70
CA ALA A 296 -21.67 -6.20 -2.02
C ALA A 296 -21.00 -5.40 -3.16
N ARG A 297 -20.83 -4.09 -2.98
CA ARG A 297 -20.12 -3.25 -3.96
C ARG A 297 -18.62 -3.52 -3.91
N HIS A 298 -18.07 -3.69 -2.72
CA HIS A 298 -16.66 -4.04 -2.54
C HIS A 298 -16.34 -5.39 -3.20
N ALA A 299 -17.16 -6.42 -2.97
CA ALA A 299 -16.97 -7.74 -3.60
C ALA A 299 -16.93 -7.65 -5.13
N LYS A 300 -17.82 -6.84 -5.75
CA LYS A 300 -17.79 -6.61 -7.21
C LYS A 300 -16.52 -5.89 -7.67
N ILE A 301 -16.02 -4.94 -6.89
CA ILE A 301 -14.78 -4.22 -7.20
C ILE A 301 -13.58 -5.19 -7.16
N VAL A 302 -13.52 -6.06 -6.16
CA VAL A 302 -12.47 -7.08 -6.05
C VAL A 302 -12.53 -8.04 -7.25
N GLU A 303 -13.71 -8.55 -7.60
CA GLU A 303 -13.91 -9.41 -8.78
C GLU A 303 -13.45 -8.72 -10.07
N GLU A 304 -13.80 -7.45 -10.26
CA GLU A 304 -13.36 -6.67 -11.43
C GLU A 304 -11.85 -6.44 -11.45
N LEU A 305 -11.23 -6.17 -10.30
CA LEU A 305 -9.77 -6.06 -10.19
C LEU A 305 -9.08 -7.39 -10.50
N GLU A 306 -9.56 -8.50 -9.97
CA GLU A 306 -9.03 -9.84 -10.27
C GLU A 306 -9.12 -10.16 -11.75
N HIS A 307 -10.26 -9.84 -12.38
CA HIS A 307 -10.41 -10.01 -13.83
C HIS A 307 -9.42 -9.15 -14.62
N ARG A 308 -9.23 -7.86 -14.25
CA ARG A 308 -8.22 -6.99 -14.90
C ARG A 308 -6.81 -7.55 -14.74
N PHE A 309 -6.47 -8.10 -13.57
CA PHE A 309 -5.17 -8.74 -13.32
C PHE A 309 -4.99 -10.00 -14.16
N SER A 310 -6.02 -10.86 -14.26
CA SER A 310 -5.93 -12.09 -15.05
C SER A 310 -5.75 -11.82 -16.54
N VAL A 311 -6.45 -10.81 -17.07
CA VAL A 311 -6.30 -10.37 -18.47
C VAL A 311 -4.89 -9.81 -18.70
N ALA A 312 -4.41 -8.91 -17.83
CA ALA A 312 -3.07 -8.33 -17.94
C ALA A 312 -1.96 -9.39 -17.81
N THR A 313 -2.15 -10.39 -16.94
CA THR A 313 -1.21 -11.52 -16.79
C THR A 313 -1.21 -12.39 -18.04
N SER A 314 -2.38 -12.72 -18.60
CA SER A 314 -2.46 -13.51 -19.82
C SER A 314 -1.88 -12.77 -21.04
N GLU A 315 -2.08 -11.45 -21.16
CA GLU A 315 -1.43 -10.64 -22.20
C GLU A 315 0.09 -10.60 -22.04
N ASN A 316 0.59 -10.48 -20.81
CA ASN A 316 2.02 -10.51 -20.53
C ASN A 316 2.63 -11.91 -20.75
N GLU A 317 1.93 -12.99 -20.40
CA GLU A 317 2.36 -14.35 -20.70
C GLU A 317 2.39 -14.64 -22.20
N VAL A 318 1.41 -14.12 -22.96
CA VAL A 318 1.43 -14.21 -24.42
C VAL A 318 2.61 -13.46 -25.00
N LYS A 319 2.92 -12.24 -24.52
CA LYS A 319 4.11 -11.48 -24.93
C LYS A 319 5.42 -12.12 -24.47
N ALA A 320 5.48 -12.68 -23.27
CA ALA A 320 6.66 -13.34 -22.72
C ALA A 320 6.97 -14.66 -23.43
N ASN A 321 5.99 -15.28 -24.08
CA ASN A 321 6.17 -16.50 -24.85
C ASN A 321 6.57 -16.29 -26.31
N VAL A 322 6.54 -15.03 -26.81
CA VAL A 322 6.96 -14.68 -28.17
C VAL A 322 8.37 -14.10 -28.13
N VAL A 323 9.27 -14.69 -28.89
CA VAL A 323 10.63 -14.15 -29.12
C VAL A 323 10.65 -13.56 -30.51
N SER A 324 11.26 -12.38 -30.67
CA SER A 324 11.48 -11.76 -31.95
C SER A 324 12.99 -11.59 -32.23
N LEU A 325 13.38 -11.72 -33.49
CA LEU A 325 14.70 -11.34 -34.00
C LEU A 325 14.57 -10.16 -34.93
N VAL A 326 15.51 -9.22 -34.79
CA VAL A 326 15.66 -8.10 -35.71
C VAL A 326 16.69 -8.40 -36.77
N THR A 327 16.64 -7.69 -37.90
CA THR A 327 17.66 -7.78 -38.97
C THR A 327 19.01 -7.30 -38.47
N PRO A 328 20.09 -8.08 -38.62
CA PRO A 328 21.41 -7.68 -38.19
C PRO A 328 22.09 -6.66 -39.13
N THR A 329 21.61 -6.50 -40.35
CA THR A 329 22.19 -5.60 -41.34
C THR A 329 21.16 -5.07 -42.32
N THR A 330 21.44 -3.97 -43.01
CA THR A 330 20.56 -3.42 -44.04
C THR A 330 20.77 -4.15 -45.36
N GLY A 331 19.68 -4.51 -46.03
CA GLY A 331 19.78 -5.22 -47.32
C GLY A 331 18.43 -5.71 -47.82
N TYR A 332 18.46 -6.68 -48.72
CA TYR A 332 17.24 -7.32 -49.25
C TYR A 332 17.05 -8.69 -48.62
N LEU A 333 15.86 -8.92 -48.12
CA LEU A 333 15.50 -10.18 -47.46
C LEU A 333 15.47 -11.33 -48.48
N VAL A 334 16.16 -12.42 -48.18
CA VAL A 334 16.28 -13.60 -49.01
C VAL A 334 15.76 -14.82 -48.25
N ASP A 335 15.06 -15.71 -48.96
CA ASP A 335 14.64 -16.98 -48.36
C ASP A 335 15.88 -17.85 -48.08
N LEU A 336 16.01 -18.35 -46.88
CA LEU A 336 17.13 -19.22 -46.49
C LEU A 336 17.21 -20.47 -47.35
N SER A 337 16.08 -20.99 -47.82
CA SER A 337 16.02 -22.17 -48.70
C SER A 337 16.60 -21.93 -50.10
N SER A 338 16.76 -20.66 -50.51
CA SER A 338 17.27 -20.28 -51.82
C SER A 338 18.77 -19.99 -51.87
N VAL A 339 19.47 -20.03 -50.75
CA VAL A 339 20.92 -19.75 -50.69
C VAL A 339 21.71 -20.93 -51.21
N ASN A 340 22.90 -20.61 -51.80
CA ASN A 340 23.78 -21.61 -52.41
C ASN A 340 24.69 -22.29 -51.36
N ASP A 341 24.11 -22.80 -50.29
CA ASP A 341 24.77 -23.59 -49.26
C ASP A 341 23.78 -24.66 -48.73
N GLU A 342 24.09 -25.93 -48.91
CA GLU A 342 23.21 -27.04 -48.58
C GLU A 342 22.85 -27.12 -47.10
N HIS A 343 23.77 -26.76 -46.20
CA HIS A 343 23.50 -26.82 -44.75
C HIS A 343 22.49 -25.78 -44.30
N PHE A 344 22.54 -24.59 -44.86
CA PHE A 344 21.58 -23.53 -44.58
C PHE A 344 20.27 -23.74 -45.35
N ALA A 345 20.33 -24.07 -46.64
CA ALA A 345 19.15 -24.23 -47.50
C ALA A 345 18.25 -25.41 -47.04
N SER A 346 18.85 -26.52 -46.56
CA SER A 346 18.11 -27.64 -46.02
C SER A 346 17.47 -27.39 -44.64
N GLY A 347 17.83 -26.30 -43.96
CA GLY A 347 17.44 -26.02 -42.60
C GLY A 347 18.14 -26.86 -41.53
N SER A 348 19.23 -27.60 -41.90
CA SER A 348 19.99 -28.39 -40.91
C SER A 348 20.73 -27.54 -39.90
N MET A 349 20.98 -26.26 -40.23
CA MET A 349 21.52 -25.24 -39.31
C MET A 349 20.46 -24.48 -38.55
N GLY A 350 19.20 -24.92 -38.59
CA GLY A 350 18.05 -24.30 -37.92
C GLY A 350 17.22 -23.42 -38.85
N LYS A 351 16.08 -22.92 -38.30
CA LYS A 351 15.19 -21.99 -39.02
C LYS A 351 15.71 -20.57 -38.93
N GLY A 352 15.48 -19.79 -39.98
CA GLY A 352 15.98 -18.43 -40.03
C GLY A 352 15.68 -17.72 -41.35
N PHE A 353 16.54 -16.74 -41.69
CA PHE A 353 16.43 -15.92 -42.90
C PHE A 353 17.82 -15.55 -43.38
N ALA A 354 17.89 -15.03 -44.58
CA ALA A 354 19.10 -14.49 -45.16
C ALA A 354 18.91 -13.04 -45.62
N ILE A 355 19.96 -12.26 -45.70
CA ILE A 355 19.93 -10.86 -46.18
C ILE A 355 21.07 -10.69 -47.21
N LYS A 356 20.73 -10.22 -48.40
CA LYS A 356 21.72 -9.70 -49.32
C LYS A 356 22.10 -8.28 -48.89
N PRO A 357 23.26 -8.07 -48.28
CA PRO A 357 23.57 -6.82 -47.63
C PRO A 357 23.80 -5.66 -48.62
N THR A 358 23.49 -4.45 -48.16
CA THR A 358 23.83 -3.19 -48.88
C THR A 358 24.84 -2.36 -48.09
N ASP A 359 25.16 -2.78 -46.89
CA ASP A 359 26.24 -2.21 -46.06
C ASP A 359 27.04 -3.38 -45.41
N GLY A 360 28.21 -3.04 -44.84
CA GLY A 360 29.12 -4.03 -44.27
C GLY A 360 29.13 -4.08 -42.76
N VAL A 361 28.05 -3.68 -42.09
CA VAL A 361 27.95 -3.69 -40.61
C VAL A 361 26.94 -4.72 -40.15
N VAL A 362 27.29 -5.46 -39.09
CA VAL A 362 26.43 -6.46 -38.49
C VAL A 362 26.17 -6.12 -37.00
N PHE A 363 24.92 -6.04 -36.66
CA PHE A 363 24.44 -5.77 -35.32
C PHE A 363 23.85 -7.03 -34.68
N ALA A 364 23.73 -7.04 -33.34
CA ALA A 364 23.09 -8.12 -32.59
C ALA A 364 21.57 -8.16 -32.87
N PRO A 365 21.04 -9.28 -33.41
CA PRO A 365 19.62 -9.42 -33.70
C PRO A 365 18.79 -9.78 -32.45
N ILE A 366 19.43 -10.15 -31.35
CA ILE A 366 18.88 -10.52 -30.07
C ILE A 366 19.86 -10.18 -28.94
N SER A 367 19.38 -9.80 -27.77
CA SER A 367 20.23 -9.64 -26.58
C SER A 367 20.66 -11.00 -26.02
N GLY A 368 21.90 -11.09 -25.54
CA GLY A 368 22.42 -12.34 -24.99
C GLY A 368 23.93 -12.30 -24.76
N THR A 369 24.50 -13.50 -24.62
CA THR A 369 25.94 -13.68 -24.43
C THR A 369 26.55 -14.26 -25.70
N ILE A 370 27.71 -13.74 -26.13
CA ILE A 370 28.48 -14.27 -27.26
C ILE A 370 28.96 -15.66 -26.87
N ARG A 371 28.34 -16.69 -27.44
CA ARG A 371 28.69 -18.08 -27.17
C ARG A 371 29.95 -18.51 -27.93
N GLN A 372 30.09 -18.03 -29.15
CA GLN A 372 31.20 -18.40 -30.04
C GLN A 372 31.47 -17.31 -31.10
N ILE A 373 32.74 -17.07 -31.36
CA ILE A 373 33.21 -16.34 -32.55
C ILE A 373 34.20 -17.24 -33.22
N LEU A 374 34.03 -17.46 -34.53
CA LEU A 374 35.01 -18.23 -35.28
C LEU A 374 36.31 -17.45 -35.42
N PRO A 375 37.48 -18.12 -35.44
CA PRO A 375 38.80 -17.43 -35.54
C PRO A 375 38.91 -16.52 -36.79
N THR A 376 38.20 -16.87 -37.85
CA THR A 376 38.11 -16.11 -39.11
C THR A 376 37.07 -14.98 -39.07
N ARG A 377 36.40 -14.75 -37.92
CA ARG A 377 35.46 -13.63 -37.60
C ARG A 377 34.27 -13.46 -38.53
N HIS A 378 34.00 -14.44 -39.42
CA HIS A 378 32.88 -14.39 -40.35
C HIS A 378 31.59 -14.92 -39.73
N ALA A 379 31.65 -15.52 -38.56
CA ALA A 379 30.45 -16.05 -37.87
C ALA A 379 30.48 -15.80 -36.35
N VAL A 380 29.33 -15.45 -35.83
CA VAL A 380 29.10 -15.13 -34.42
C VAL A 380 27.84 -15.89 -33.93
N GLY A 381 27.97 -16.59 -32.83
CA GLY A 381 26.86 -17.25 -32.11
C GLY A 381 26.47 -16.49 -30.84
N ILE A 382 25.19 -16.17 -30.66
CA ILE A 382 24.62 -15.48 -29.50
C ILE A 382 23.66 -16.44 -28.81
N GLU A 383 23.74 -16.54 -27.48
CA GLU A 383 22.76 -17.25 -26.66
C GLU A 383 21.99 -16.24 -25.79
N SER A 384 20.68 -16.15 -26.00
CA SER A 384 19.82 -15.26 -25.21
C SER A 384 19.55 -15.83 -23.80
N GLU A 385 19.05 -14.99 -22.88
CA GLU A 385 18.61 -15.43 -21.54
C GLU A 385 17.48 -16.46 -21.60
N ASP A 386 16.70 -16.43 -22.66
CA ASP A 386 15.62 -17.39 -22.94
C ASP A 386 16.10 -18.71 -23.57
N GLY A 387 17.41 -18.88 -23.71
CA GLY A 387 18.02 -20.10 -24.26
C GLY A 387 17.92 -20.22 -25.79
N VAL A 388 17.60 -19.12 -26.50
CA VAL A 388 17.63 -19.06 -27.97
C VAL A 388 19.08 -18.94 -28.43
N ILE A 389 19.53 -19.82 -29.35
CA ILE A 389 20.87 -19.77 -29.90
C ILE A 389 20.77 -19.29 -31.34
N VAL A 390 21.26 -18.08 -31.59
CA VAL A 390 21.28 -17.45 -32.90
C VAL A 390 22.70 -17.51 -33.48
N LEU A 391 22.82 -18.05 -34.69
CA LEU A 391 24.04 -17.99 -35.47
C LEU A 391 23.89 -16.92 -36.58
N ILE A 392 24.84 -16.01 -36.65
CA ILE A 392 24.98 -15.06 -37.72
C ILE A 392 26.23 -15.47 -38.51
N HIS A 393 26.08 -15.72 -39.80
CA HIS A 393 27.17 -16.15 -40.67
C HIS A 393 27.23 -15.21 -41.88
N VAL A 394 28.35 -14.54 -42.07
CA VAL A 394 28.55 -13.57 -43.14
C VAL A 394 29.25 -14.23 -44.35
N GLY A 395 28.53 -14.28 -45.43
CA GLY A 395 28.94 -14.80 -46.70
C GLY A 395 28.98 -16.33 -46.77
N ILE A 396 29.00 -16.87 -47.98
CA ILE A 396 29.08 -18.29 -48.26
C ILE A 396 30.53 -18.66 -48.68
N GLY A 397 31.12 -19.60 -47.93
CA GLY A 397 32.48 -20.04 -48.14
C GLY A 397 33.56 -19.05 -47.67
N THR A 398 33.22 -18.01 -46.95
CA THR A 398 34.09 -16.91 -46.47
C THR A 398 35.16 -17.37 -45.47
N VAL A 399 35.06 -18.57 -44.92
CA VAL A 399 36.10 -19.21 -44.12
C VAL A 399 37.44 -19.28 -44.87
N LYS A 400 37.40 -19.36 -46.22
CA LYS A 400 38.59 -19.39 -47.08
C LYS A 400 39.42 -18.10 -47.07
N LEU A 401 38.82 -16.98 -46.65
CA LEU A 401 39.48 -15.68 -46.53
C LEU A 401 40.37 -15.55 -45.30
N ASN A 402 40.36 -16.56 -44.38
CA ASN A 402 41.16 -16.58 -43.15
C ASN A 402 41.04 -15.29 -42.31
N GLY A 403 39.87 -14.62 -42.37
CA GLY A 403 39.58 -13.38 -41.63
C GLY A 403 39.92 -12.10 -42.38
N GLU A 404 40.44 -12.17 -43.61
CA GLU A 404 40.69 -11.00 -44.46
C GLU A 404 39.31 -10.36 -44.80
N GLY A 405 39.20 -9.05 -44.55
CA GLY A 405 37.96 -8.31 -44.77
C GLY A 405 36.95 -8.39 -43.62
N PHE A 406 37.33 -8.91 -42.44
CA PHE A 406 36.47 -8.99 -41.27
C PHE A 406 37.09 -8.33 -40.03
N ILE A 407 36.31 -7.50 -39.31
CA ILE A 407 36.69 -6.92 -38.03
C ILE A 407 35.61 -7.30 -37.01
N SER A 408 35.99 -7.89 -35.87
CA SER A 408 35.08 -8.15 -34.73
C SER A 408 35.22 -7.08 -33.67
N TYR A 409 34.10 -6.65 -33.07
CA TYR A 409 34.01 -5.69 -31.97
C TYR A 409 33.62 -6.37 -30.66
N VAL A 410 33.46 -7.69 -30.67
CA VAL A 410 33.10 -8.47 -29.52
C VAL A 410 33.96 -9.72 -29.40
N GLU A 411 34.06 -10.26 -28.18
CA GLU A 411 34.79 -11.49 -27.89
C GLU A 411 33.84 -12.54 -27.29
N GLN A 412 34.27 -13.80 -27.27
CA GLN A 412 33.50 -14.88 -26.63
C GLN A 412 33.35 -14.62 -25.15
N GLY A 413 32.12 -14.67 -24.65
CA GLY A 413 31.73 -14.39 -23.29
C GLY A 413 31.18 -12.98 -23.06
N ASP A 414 31.30 -12.07 -24.01
CA ASP A 414 30.74 -10.72 -23.92
C ASP A 414 29.22 -10.77 -23.90
N ARG A 415 28.61 -9.90 -23.06
CA ARG A 415 27.17 -9.65 -23.07
C ARG A 415 26.85 -8.54 -24.06
N VAL A 416 25.90 -8.79 -24.95
CA VAL A 416 25.45 -7.84 -25.97
C VAL A 416 23.96 -7.57 -25.86
N GLU A 417 23.59 -6.35 -26.24
CA GLU A 417 22.19 -5.93 -26.37
C GLU A 417 21.77 -5.88 -27.83
N VAL A 418 20.45 -6.01 -28.10
CA VAL A 418 19.91 -5.81 -29.46
C VAL A 418 20.43 -4.49 -30.04
N GLY A 419 20.94 -4.53 -31.29
CA GLY A 419 21.47 -3.36 -31.96
C GLY A 419 22.93 -3.01 -31.63
N GLN A 420 23.58 -3.76 -30.73
CA GLN A 420 25.00 -3.60 -30.49
C GLN A 420 25.80 -4.09 -31.71
N LYS A 421 26.79 -3.31 -32.14
CA LYS A 421 27.66 -3.67 -33.25
C LYS A 421 28.50 -4.89 -32.89
N LEU A 422 28.45 -5.92 -33.75
CA LEU A 422 29.18 -7.18 -33.56
C LEU A 422 30.42 -7.27 -34.42
N LEU A 423 30.27 -7.03 -35.72
CA LEU A 423 31.37 -7.10 -36.68
C LEU A 423 31.16 -6.18 -37.88
N GLU A 424 32.23 -5.92 -38.61
CA GLU A 424 32.24 -5.31 -39.94
C GLU A 424 32.87 -6.25 -40.94
N PHE A 425 32.40 -6.14 -42.19
CA PHE A 425 32.94 -6.89 -43.29
C PHE A 425 32.97 -6.05 -44.59
N TRP A 426 33.86 -6.41 -45.50
CA TRP A 426 34.04 -5.72 -46.78
C TRP A 426 33.53 -6.59 -47.92
N SER A 427 32.31 -6.37 -48.41
CA SER A 427 31.72 -7.07 -49.56
C SER A 427 32.64 -7.11 -50.79
N PRO A 428 33.35 -6.01 -51.18
CA PRO A 428 34.26 -6.06 -52.32
C PRO A 428 35.39 -7.07 -52.19
N ILE A 429 35.87 -7.38 -50.98
CA ILE A 429 36.92 -8.42 -50.77
C ILE A 429 36.29 -9.80 -50.96
N ILE A 430 35.08 -10.02 -50.47
CA ILE A 430 34.36 -11.28 -50.60
C ILE A 430 34.06 -11.56 -52.08
N GLU A 431 33.49 -10.58 -52.79
CA GLU A 431 33.14 -10.67 -54.21
C GLU A 431 34.37 -10.85 -55.10
N LYS A 432 35.48 -10.15 -54.85
CA LYS A 432 36.71 -10.30 -55.56
C LYS A 432 37.28 -11.74 -55.52
N ASN A 433 37.02 -12.46 -54.47
CA ASN A 433 37.41 -13.84 -54.29
C ASN A 433 36.36 -14.84 -54.87
N GLY A 434 35.33 -14.35 -55.58
CA GLY A 434 34.26 -15.17 -56.15
C GLY A 434 33.32 -15.80 -55.12
N LEU A 435 33.20 -15.19 -53.94
CA LEU A 435 32.36 -15.64 -52.85
C LEU A 435 31.13 -14.77 -52.75
N ASP A 436 30.05 -15.32 -52.17
CA ASP A 436 28.79 -14.61 -51.89
C ASP A 436 28.85 -13.95 -50.50
N ASP A 437 28.45 -12.69 -50.36
CA ASP A 437 28.47 -11.90 -49.13
C ASP A 437 27.15 -11.97 -48.36
N THR A 438 26.18 -12.78 -48.79
CA THR A 438 24.86 -12.92 -48.14
C THR A 438 25.01 -13.25 -46.65
N VAL A 439 24.36 -12.46 -45.81
CA VAL A 439 24.36 -12.66 -44.35
C VAL A 439 23.22 -13.66 -43.95
N LEU A 440 23.63 -14.75 -43.36
CA LEU A 440 22.73 -15.86 -42.95
C LEU A 440 22.44 -15.76 -41.43
N VAL A 441 21.21 -15.82 -41.03
CA VAL A 441 20.78 -15.77 -39.61
C VAL A 441 19.91 -16.97 -39.32
N THR A 442 20.32 -17.82 -38.39
CA THR A 442 19.56 -19.00 -38.01
C THR A 442 19.42 -19.16 -36.51
N VAL A 443 18.28 -19.69 -36.06
CA VAL A 443 18.06 -20.18 -34.71
C VAL A 443 18.49 -21.65 -34.70
N THR A 444 19.71 -21.93 -34.26
CA THR A 444 20.35 -23.25 -34.41
C THR A 444 19.65 -24.34 -33.57
N ASN A 445 18.97 -23.97 -32.51
CA ASN A 445 18.14 -24.86 -31.67
C ASN A 445 16.63 -24.64 -31.90
N SER A 446 16.26 -24.39 -33.18
CA SER A 446 14.90 -24.07 -33.58
C SER A 446 13.88 -25.19 -33.30
N GLU A 447 14.33 -26.44 -33.08
CA GLU A 447 13.50 -27.57 -32.67
C GLU A 447 12.84 -27.38 -31.29
N LYS A 448 13.40 -26.49 -30.45
CA LYS A 448 12.85 -26.15 -29.13
C LYS A 448 11.76 -25.07 -29.18
N PHE A 449 11.49 -24.53 -30.34
CA PHE A 449 10.59 -23.41 -30.55
C PHE A 449 9.53 -23.75 -31.60
N SER A 450 8.41 -23.04 -31.54
CA SER A 450 7.26 -23.28 -32.44
C SER A 450 6.78 -22.00 -33.09
N ALA A 451 5.85 -22.13 -34.06
CA ALA A 451 5.16 -20.99 -34.69
C ALA A 451 6.10 -19.90 -35.24
N PHE A 452 7.16 -20.31 -35.96
CA PHE A 452 8.04 -19.37 -36.66
C PHE A 452 7.23 -18.62 -37.73
N HIS A 453 7.24 -17.29 -37.67
CA HIS A 453 6.57 -16.41 -38.61
C HIS A 453 7.53 -15.35 -39.12
N LEU A 454 7.58 -15.17 -40.43
CA LEU A 454 8.38 -14.12 -41.09
C LEU A 454 7.51 -12.86 -41.21
N GLU A 455 7.89 -11.79 -40.55
CA GLU A 455 7.14 -10.52 -40.47
C GLU A 455 7.30 -9.66 -41.73
N GLN A 456 8.40 -9.89 -42.49
CA GLN A 456 8.75 -9.15 -43.70
C GLN A 456 8.65 -10.05 -44.94
N LYS A 457 8.41 -9.47 -46.11
CA LYS A 457 8.32 -10.25 -47.36
C LYS A 457 9.68 -10.47 -47.96
N VAL A 458 9.94 -11.68 -48.43
CA VAL A 458 11.12 -12.02 -49.21
C VAL A 458 11.20 -11.13 -50.45
N GLY A 459 12.40 -10.59 -50.71
CA GLY A 459 12.67 -9.66 -51.81
C GLY A 459 12.49 -8.17 -51.46
N GLU A 460 11.90 -7.85 -50.32
CA GLU A 460 11.78 -6.46 -49.84
C GLU A 460 13.08 -5.99 -49.20
N LYS A 461 13.37 -4.69 -49.33
CA LYS A 461 14.48 -4.05 -48.65
C LYS A 461 14.13 -3.87 -47.18
N VAL A 462 15.01 -4.34 -46.30
CA VAL A 462 14.91 -4.20 -44.86
C VAL A 462 16.04 -3.35 -44.31
N GLU A 463 15.76 -2.50 -43.34
CA GLU A 463 16.80 -1.76 -42.64
C GLU A 463 17.29 -2.58 -41.43
N ALA A 464 18.52 -2.37 -41.01
CA ALA A 464 19.04 -2.96 -39.80
C ALA A 464 18.12 -2.65 -38.61
N LEU A 465 17.96 -3.62 -37.72
CA LEU A 465 17.15 -3.56 -36.50
C LEU A 465 15.62 -3.55 -36.75
N SER A 466 15.18 -3.86 -37.97
CA SER A 466 13.74 -4.12 -38.23
C SER A 466 13.35 -5.52 -37.74
N GLU A 467 12.18 -5.66 -37.12
CA GLU A 467 11.65 -6.98 -36.75
C GLU A 467 11.42 -7.84 -37.97
N VAL A 468 11.94 -9.05 -38.00
CA VAL A 468 11.95 -9.89 -39.21
C VAL A 468 11.36 -11.27 -38.98
N ILE A 469 11.58 -11.88 -37.83
CA ILE A 469 11.03 -13.20 -37.51
C ILE A 469 10.56 -13.23 -36.05
N THR A 470 9.40 -13.84 -35.85
CA THR A 470 8.84 -14.11 -34.52
C THR A 470 8.62 -15.62 -34.35
N PHE A 471 8.74 -16.10 -33.13
CA PHE A 471 8.46 -17.49 -32.80
C PHE A 471 8.10 -17.65 -31.32
N LYS A 472 7.45 -18.77 -30.95
CA LYS A 472 7.04 -19.06 -29.59
C LYS A 472 8.02 -20.01 -28.92
N LYS A 473 8.23 -19.79 -27.62
CA LYS A 473 8.90 -20.77 -26.76
C LYS A 473 8.08 -22.06 -26.77
N GLY A 474 8.75 -23.22 -26.90
CA GLY A 474 8.10 -24.52 -26.74
C GLY A 474 7.56 -24.66 -25.30
N GLU A 475 6.48 -25.39 -25.14
CA GLU A 475 5.95 -25.80 -23.82
C GLU A 475 6.93 -26.71 -23.08
#